data_d6fc6222054f9498a6541122365f90cc
#
_entry.id   d6fc6222054f9498a6541122365f90cc
#
_cell.length_a   1.000
_cell.length_b   1.000
_cell.length_c   1.000
_cell.angle_alpha   90.00
_cell.angle_beta   90.00
_cell.angle_gamma   90.00
#
_symmetry.space_group_name_H-M   'P 1'
#
loop_
_entity.id
_entity.type
_entity.pdbx_description
1 polymer ?
#
loop_
_entity_poly.entity_id
_entity_poly.type
_entity_poly.pdbx_seq_one_letter_code
_entity_poly.pdbx_strand_id
1 'polypeptide(L)'
;GERPQGCEYCWKIEDMNTHAVSDRVYKSRIYPIEALDEAFRTPNSADVNLRTLEISFDRTCQFACSYCNPAFSSTWARDIRTNGPYTGLVSDGRNHFTHPHDHSQLYKFGETNPYVEAFFQWWESDLHRTLQELRITGGEPLMSGYTWQLIDWFKQNQGRSNTRLAINSNLGYDDARLQEFIEAIRPLPHVEVYTSCEATWAQAEYIRDGLDYHQWYDNVQQLIESGAIKALHVMCTINALCLSSLNKFLDHLVALKALYGRNAVSFTLNILRFPSFQSPLVLPEDIRALYRGRLQAWYAQNETNEFLHEHELRHVQRLIDYLAHVQSPHSEAFDMPKLRNDFRQFYTQYDQRRGKDFRHTFPQLTDWY
;
A
#
# COMPACT_ATOMS: atom_id res chain seq x y z
N GLY A 1 -20.35 -14.54 -19.66
CA GLY A 1 -21.01 -14.34 -18.39
C GLY A 1 -21.36 -12.87 -18.19
N GLU A 2 -22.25 -12.57 -17.27
CA GLU A 2 -22.58 -11.18 -16.93
C GLU A 2 -21.38 -10.44 -16.34
N ARG A 3 -21.28 -9.14 -16.61
CA ARG A 3 -20.27 -8.24 -16.05
C ARG A 3 -20.90 -7.42 -14.92
N PRO A 4 -20.79 -7.82 -13.65
CA PRO A 4 -21.39 -7.08 -12.55
C PRO A 4 -20.79 -5.67 -12.44
N GLN A 5 -21.64 -4.68 -12.13
CA GLN A 5 -21.22 -3.28 -11.98
C GLN A 5 -20.09 -3.10 -10.93
N GLY A 6 -20.15 -3.87 -9.83
CA GLY A 6 -19.11 -3.83 -8.80
C GLY A 6 -17.72 -4.27 -9.27
N CYS A 7 -17.59 -4.95 -10.42
CA CYS A 7 -16.35 -5.40 -11.02
C CYS A 7 -15.88 -4.53 -12.20
N GLU A 8 -16.53 -3.41 -12.46
CA GLU A 8 -16.30 -2.55 -13.63
C GLU A 8 -14.82 -2.14 -13.78
N TYR A 9 -14.14 -1.86 -12.67
CA TYR A 9 -12.71 -1.54 -12.67
C TYR A 9 -11.85 -2.68 -13.26
N CYS A 10 -12.09 -3.90 -12.84
CA CYS A 10 -11.35 -5.05 -13.34
C CYS A 10 -11.60 -5.27 -14.84
N TRP A 11 -12.87 -5.14 -15.27
CA TRP A 11 -13.22 -5.23 -16.68
C TRP A 11 -12.53 -4.17 -17.51
N LYS A 12 -12.50 -2.92 -17.04
CA LYS A 12 -11.83 -1.82 -17.75
C LYS A 12 -10.33 -2.08 -17.93
N ILE A 13 -9.65 -2.65 -16.94
CA ILE A 13 -8.25 -3.04 -17.08
C ILE A 13 -8.10 -4.16 -18.12
N GLU A 14 -8.95 -5.18 -18.05
CA GLU A 14 -8.89 -6.34 -18.95
C GLU A 14 -9.23 -5.97 -20.41
N ASP A 15 -10.07 -4.98 -20.62
CA ASP A 15 -10.44 -4.46 -21.94
C ASP A 15 -9.33 -3.56 -22.54
N MET A 16 -8.35 -3.08 -21.74
CA MET A 16 -7.28 -2.20 -22.23
C MET A 16 -6.30 -2.91 -23.15
N ASN A 17 -5.93 -4.15 -22.86
CA ASN A 17 -5.16 -5.01 -23.73
C ASN A 17 -5.24 -6.48 -23.30
N THR A 18 -4.86 -7.40 -24.20
CA THR A 18 -4.93 -8.85 -23.97
C THR A 18 -3.96 -9.35 -22.89
N HIS A 19 -2.98 -8.56 -22.49
CA HIS A 19 -1.97 -8.89 -21.47
C HIS A 19 -2.25 -8.20 -20.13
N ALA A 20 -3.25 -7.33 -20.07
CA ALA A 20 -3.59 -6.61 -18.84
C ALA A 20 -4.17 -7.59 -17.79
N VAL A 21 -3.52 -7.65 -16.65
CA VAL A 21 -3.93 -8.50 -15.53
C VAL A 21 -4.62 -7.63 -14.48
N SER A 22 -5.93 -7.78 -14.37
CA SER A 22 -6.68 -7.13 -13.29
C SER A 22 -6.40 -7.80 -11.94
N ASP A 23 -6.75 -7.11 -10.86
CA ASP A 23 -6.58 -7.64 -9.51
C ASP A 23 -7.35 -8.96 -9.31
N ARG A 24 -8.58 -9.06 -9.85
CA ARG A 24 -9.35 -10.31 -9.79
C ARG A 24 -8.69 -11.47 -10.54
N VAL A 25 -8.10 -11.21 -11.71
CA VAL A 25 -7.39 -12.22 -12.49
C VAL A 25 -6.11 -12.64 -11.77
N TYR A 26 -5.37 -11.69 -11.21
CA TYR A 26 -4.20 -11.97 -10.41
C TYR A 26 -4.55 -12.84 -9.19
N LYS A 27 -5.53 -12.43 -8.40
CA LYS A 27 -5.97 -13.17 -7.20
C LYS A 27 -6.54 -14.56 -7.53
N SER A 28 -7.26 -14.70 -8.65
CA SER A 28 -7.76 -16.02 -9.05
C SER A 28 -6.66 -17.03 -9.42
N ARG A 29 -5.45 -16.56 -9.76
CA ARG A 29 -4.31 -17.42 -10.07
C ARG A 29 -3.52 -17.88 -8.82
N ILE A 30 -3.77 -17.26 -7.68
CA ILE A 30 -3.10 -17.63 -6.40
C ILE A 30 -3.65 -18.95 -5.88
N TYR A 31 -4.92 -19.25 -6.16
CA TYR A 31 -5.56 -20.49 -5.71
C TYR A 31 -5.56 -21.52 -6.82
N PRO A 32 -5.23 -22.79 -6.52
CA PRO A 32 -5.37 -23.88 -7.47
C PRO A 32 -6.84 -24.09 -7.83
N ILE A 33 -7.10 -24.53 -9.06
CA ILE A 33 -8.47 -24.75 -9.54
C ILE A 33 -9.24 -25.78 -8.69
N GLU A 34 -8.49 -26.74 -8.11
CA GLU A 34 -9.03 -27.76 -7.22
C GLU A 34 -9.67 -27.16 -5.96
N ALA A 35 -9.17 -26.01 -5.48
CA ALA A 35 -9.76 -25.33 -4.33
C ALA A 35 -11.15 -24.77 -4.65
N LEU A 36 -11.37 -24.32 -5.89
CA LEU A 36 -12.67 -23.90 -6.36
C LEU A 36 -13.64 -25.09 -6.50
N ASP A 37 -13.16 -26.19 -7.07
CA ASP A 37 -13.94 -27.43 -7.20
C ASP A 37 -14.34 -27.98 -5.82
N GLU A 38 -13.43 -27.92 -4.85
CA GLU A 38 -13.71 -28.30 -3.46
C GLU A 38 -14.80 -27.41 -2.86
N ALA A 39 -14.71 -26.08 -3.04
CA ALA A 39 -15.70 -25.15 -2.57
C ALA A 39 -17.11 -25.41 -3.17
N PHE A 40 -17.19 -25.79 -4.47
CA PHE A 40 -18.44 -26.16 -5.11
C PHE A 40 -19.03 -27.48 -4.60
N ARG A 41 -18.20 -28.41 -4.17
CA ARG A 41 -18.64 -29.72 -3.63
C ARG A 41 -18.99 -29.66 -2.15
N THR A 42 -18.52 -28.64 -1.45
CA THR A 42 -18.77 -28.48 -0.01
C THR A 42 -20.21 -28.06 0.23
N PRO A 43 -20.98 -28.77 1.06
CA PRO A 43 -22.34 -28.37 1.38
C PRO A 43 -22.42 -26.98 1.99
N ASN A 44 -23.44 -26.20 1.68
CA ASN A 44 -23.65 -24.86 2.23
C ASN A 44 -23.79 -24.83 3.79
N SER A 45 -24.05 -25.98 4.40
CA SER A 45 -24.15 -26.15 5.86
C SER A 45 -22.83 -26.52 6.51
N ALA A 46 -21.76 -26.72 5.73
CA ALA A 46 -20.45 -27.06 6.32
C ALA A 46 -19.75 -25.79 6.76
N ASP A 47 -19.14 -25.84 7.95
CA ASP A 47 -18.21 -24.83 8.41
C ASP A 47 -16.94 -24.88 7.55
N VAL A 48 -16.75 -23.84 6.73
CA VAL A 48 -15.58 -23.69 5.90
C VAL A 48 -14.70 -22.60 6.49
N ASN A 49 -13.54 -22.99 6.96
CA ASN A 49 -12.57 -22.04 7.49
C ASN A 49 -11.86 -21.26 6.40
N LEU A 50 -11.48 -20.02 6.72
CA LEU A 50 -10.68 -19.18 5.85
C LEU A 50 -9.28 -19.77 5.67
N ARG A 51 -8.75 -19.64 4.44
CA ARG A 51 -7.35 -19.94 4.14
C ARG A 51 -6.45 -18.71 4.25
N THR A 52 -7.00 -17.53 3.96
CA THR A 52 -6.32 -16.25 4.10
C THR A 52 -7.22 -15.26 4.80
N LEU A 53 -6.65 -14.48 5.70
CA LEU A 53 -7.36 -13.40 6.40
C LEU A 53 -6.47 -12.16 6.43
N GLU A 54 -7.05 -11.03 6.07
CA GLU A 54 -6.46 -9.72 6.30
C GLU A 54 -7.24 -9.01 7.40
N ILE A 55 -6.54 -8.50 8.42
CA ILE A 55 -7.13 -7.82 9.55
C ILE A 55 -6.45 -6.49 9.83
N SER A 56 -7.24 -5.48 10.16
CA SER A 56 -6.82 -4.19 10.68
C SER A 56 -7.37 -4.06 12.11
N PHE A 57 -6.51 -4.10 13.12
CA PHE A 57 -6.93 -3.99 14.51
C PHE A 57 -7.33 -2.57 14.89
N ASP A 58 -6.58 -1.59 14.38
CA ASP A 58 -6.84 -0.18 14.61
C ASP A 58 -6.22 0.68 13.49
N ARG A 59 -6.41 1.99 13.59
CA ARG A 59 -5.87 2.98 12.65
C ARG A 59 -4.73 3.83 13.21
N THR A 60 -4.15 3.43 14.33
CA THR A 60 -3.00 4.14 14.91
C THR A 60 -1.87 4.19 13.90
N CYS A 61 -1.40 5.39 13.57
CA CYS A 61 -0.33 5.61 12.62
C CYS A 61 0.36 6.93 12.92
N GLN A 62 1.69 6.95 12.91
CA GLN A 62 2.49 8.16 13.07
C GLN A 62 2.60 8.99 11.78
N PHE A 63 2.28 8.40 10.61
CA PHE A 63 2.32 9.08 9.32
C PHE A 63 0.98 9.70 8.92
N ALA A 64 1.07 10.76 8.10
CA ALA A 64 -0.04 11.37 7.39
C ALA A 64 0.25 11.44 5.88
N CYS A 65 0.49 10.27 5.25
CA CYS A 65 0.74 10.18 3.81
C CYS A 65 -0.34 10.94 3.03
N SER A 66 0.05 11.72 2.00
CA SER A 66 -0.85 12.66 1.32
C SER A 66 -2.11 11.99 0.72
N TYR A 67 -1.99 10.74 0.29
CA TYR A 67 -3.09 9.95 -0.28
C TYR A 67 -3.84 9.08 0.75
N CYS A 68 -3.40 9.09 2.01
CA CYS A 68 -4.12 8.45 3.11
C CYS A 68 -5.23 9.37 3.63
N ASN A 69 -6.00 8.93 4.60
CA ASN A 69 -7.14 9.67 5.13
C ASN A 69 -7.42 9.31 6.60
N PRO A 70 -8.32 10.04 7.28
CA PRO A 70 -8.66 9.80 8.69
C PRO A 70 -9.21 8.42 9.03
N ALA A 71 -9.73 7.67 8.05
CA ALA A 71 -10.22 6.32 8.30
C ALA A 71 -9.08 5.32 8.56
N PHE A 72 -7.87 5.62 8.06
CA PHE A 72 -6.70 4.73 8.15
C PHE A 72 -5.51 5.32 8.91
N SER A 73 -5.59 6.59 9.37
CA SER A 73 -4.50 7.22 10.11
C SER A 73 -5.03 8.10 11.24
N SER A 74 -4.59 7.81 12.46
CA SER A 74 -4.88 8.62 13.64
C SER A 74 -4.24 10.02 13.55
N THR A 75 -3.10 10.16 12.84
CA THR A 75 -2.47 11.46 12.59
C THR A 75 -3.31 12.31 11.65
N TRP A 76 -3.89 11.72 10.59
CA TRP A 76 -4.88 12.41 9.75
C TRP A 76 -6.13 12.82 10.53
N ALA A 77 -6.65 11.92 11.38
CA ALA A 77 -7.81 12.25 12.20
C ALA A 77 -7.53 13.40 13.17
N ARG A 78 -6.33 13.45 13.73
CA ARG A 78 -5.87 14.55 14.58
C ARG A 78 -5.74 15.86 13.79
N ASP A 79 -5.19 15.81 12.56
CA ASP A 79 -5.06 16.99 11.70
C ASP A 79 -6.44 17.62 11.39
N ILE A 80 -7.40 16.83 10.92
CA ILE A 80 -8.77 17.32 10.64
C ILE A 80 -9.44 17.87 11.90
N ARG A 81 -9.26 17.21 13.04
CA ARG A 81 -9.83 17.69 14.30
C ARG A 81 -9.23 19.00 14.77
N THR A 82 -7.93 19.21 14.58
CA THR A 82 -7.18 20.37 15.06
C THR A 82 -7.32 21.56 14.10
N ASN A 83 -7.19 21.31 12.80
CA ASN A 83 -7.12 22.35 11.77
C ASN A 83 -8.42 22.50 10.97
N GLY A 84 -9.44 21.70 11.27
CA GLY A 84 -10.67 21.62 10.50
C GLY A 84 -10.54 20.84 9.19
N PRO A 85 -11.66 20.63 8.47
CA PRO A 85 -11.66 19.98 7.17
C PRO A 85 -10.86 20.76 6.12
N TYR A 86 -10.44 20.08 5.07
CA TYR A 86 -9.92 20.72 3.87
C TYR A 86 -11.08 21.40 3.12
N THR A 87 -10.86 22.60 2.64
CA THR A 87 -11.88 23.41 1.97
C THR A 87 -11.65 23.48 0.47
N GLY A 88 -12.72 23.77 -0.29
CA GLY A 88 -12.62 23.96 -1.74
C GLY A 88 -12.43 22.68 -2.57
N LEU A 89 -12.46 21.50 -1.95
CA LEU A 89 -12.41 20.23 -2.64
C LEU A 89 -13.81 19.80 -3.09
N VAL A 90 -13.90 19.41 -4.35
CA VAL A 90 -15.09 18.77 -4.91
C VAL A 90 -14.76 17.28 -5.07
N SER A 91 -14.55 16.61 -3.97
CA SER A 91 -14.02 15.25 -3.93
C SER A 91 -14.80 14.27 -4.81
N ASP A 92 -14.24 13.08 -4.97
CA ASP A 92 -14.85 11.91 -5.62
C ASP A 92 -16.05 11.30 -4.85
N GLY A 93 -16.70 12.09 -3.99
CA GLY A 93 -17.86 11.70 -3.19
C GLY A 93 -17.54 10.92 -1.92
N ARG A 94 -16.26 10.74 -1.56
CA ARG A 94 -15.86 9.99 -0.37
C ARG A 94 -15.71 10.87 0.88
N ASN A 95 -15.57 12.16 0.71
CA ASN A 95 -15.52 13.17 1.78
C ASN A 95 -14.45 12.98 2.86
N HIS A 96 -13.40 12.21 2.61
CA HIS A 96 -12.39 11.87 3.62
C HIS A 96 -11.68 13.07 4.23
N PHE A 97 -11.45 14.13 3.44
CA PHE A 97 -10.75 15.33 3.88
C PHE A 97 -11.69 16.50 4.20
N THR A 98 -12.94 16.43 3.75
CA THR A 98 -13.91 17.52 3.80
C THR A 98 -14.91 17.40 4.94
N HIS A 99 -14.92 16.27 5.64
CA HIS A 99 -15.80 16.04 6.79
C HIS A 99 -15.11 16.37 8.13
N PRO A 100 -15.80 17.09 9.04
CA PRO A 100 -15.27 17.39 10.37
C PRO A 100 -15.35 16.19 11.33
N HIS A 101 -16.14 15.19 11.01
CA HIS A 101 -16.40 14.05 11.88
C HIS A 101 -15.61 12.82 11.47
N ASP A 102 -15.09 12.15 12.48
CA ASP A 102 -14.43 10.87 12.34
C ASP A 102 -15.46 9.74 12.40
N HIS A 103 -15.94 9.35 11.24
CA HIS A 103 -16.91 8.26 11.12
C HIS A 103 -16.31 6.85 11.30
N SER A 104 -14.99 6.75 11.39
CA SER A 104 -14.30 5.45 11.39
C SER A 104 -13.96 4.93 12.78
N GLN A 105 -14.14 5.75 13.81
CA GLN A 105 -13.81 5.34 15.18
C GLN A 105 -15.06 4.92 15.95
N LEU A 106 -15.33 3.62 15.95
CA LEU A 106 -16.41 3.04 16.74
C LEU A 106 -16.05 2.89 18.23
N TYR A 107 -14.75 2.66 18.52
CA TYR A 107 -14.25 2.44 19.89
C TYR A 107 -13.13 3.44 20.20
N LYS A 108 -13.16 4.03 21.40
CA LYS A 108 -12.12 4.92 21.89
C LYS A 108 -10.90 4.12 22.35
N PHE A 109 -9.77 4.80 22.40
CA PHE A 109 -8.58 4.22 23.02
C PHE A 109 -8.89 3.77 24.46
N GLY A 110 -8.56 2.53 24.79
CA GLY A 110 -8.84 1.93 26.08
C GLY A 110 -10.23 1.28 26.25
N GLU A 111 -11.14 1.43 25.27
CA GLU A 111 -12.37 0.66 25.23
C GLU A 111 -12.14 -0.72 24.64
N THR A 112 -12.81 -1.72 25.20
CA THR A 112 -12.80 -3.07 24.66
C THR A 112 -13.48 -3.10 23.29
N ASN A 113 -12.76 -3.56 22.27
CA ASN A 113 -13.32 -3.79 20.95
C ASN A 113 -13.80 -5.24 20.82
N PRO A 114 -15.11 -5.49 20.79
CA PRO A 114 -15.65 -6.86 20.76
C PRO A 114 -15.26 -7.63 19.50
N TYR A 115 -14.94 -6.95 18.39
CA TYR A 115 -14.47 -7.62 17.17
C TYR A 115 -13.04 -8.16 17.34
N VAL A 116 -12.20 -7.44 18.07
CA VAL A 116 -10.84 -7.91 18.37
C VAL A 116 -10.90 -9.10 19.34
N GLU A 117 -11.75 -9.04 20.35
CA GLU A 117 -11.96 -10.18 21.26
C GLU A 117 -12.48 -11.41 20.52
N ALA A 118 -13.48 -11.23 19.64
CA ALA A 118 -14.01 -12.30 18.81
C ALA A 118 -12.94 -12.90 17.88
N PHE A 119 -12.06 -12.05 17.31
CA PHE A 119 -10.94 -12.52 16.51
C PHE A 119 -9.99 -13.40 17.33
N PHE A 120 -9.57 -12.98 18.53
CA PHE A 120 -8.65 -13.78 19.35
C PHE A 120 -9.29 -15.06 19.84
N GLN A 121 -10.59 -15.06 20.17
CA GLN A 121 -11.33 -16.29 20.49
C GLN A 121 -11.36 -17.26 19.31
N TRP A 122 -11.65 -16.76 18.11
CA TRP A 122 -11.66 -17.57 16.89
C TRP A 122 -10.25 -18.03 16.51
N TRP A 123 -9.23 -17.16 16.67
CA TRP A 123 -7.83 -17.51 16.47
C TRP A 123 -7.44 -18.71 17.35
N GLU A 124 -7.71 -18.65 18.63
CA GLU A 124 -7.33 -19.70 19.58
C GLU A 124 -8.12 -21.01 19.38
N SER A 125 -9.40 -20.91 19.04
CA SER A 125 -10.22 -22.11 18.83
C SER A 125 -9.89 -22.84 17.54
N ASP A 126 -9.60 -22.13 16.43
CA ASP A 126 -9.63 -22.74 15.12
C ASP A 126 -8.71 -22.11 14.07
N LEU A 127 -8.73 -20.78 13.87
CA LEU A 127 -8.03 -20.13 12.75
C LEU A 127 -6.53 -20.46 12.69
N HIS A 128 -5.84 -20.51 13.82
CA HIS A 128 -4.40 -20.79 13.87
C HIS A 128 -4.02 -22.14 13.25
N ARG A 129 -4.97 -23.07 13.09
CA ARG A 129 -4.76 -24.39 12.46
C ARG A 129 -5.09 -24.41 10.98
N THR A 130 -5.99 -23.55 10.54
CA THR A 130 -6.58 -23.60 9.20
C THR A 130 -6.05 -22.51 8.26
N LEU A 131 -5.64 -21.35 8.81
CA LEU A 131 -5.09 -20.27 8.00
C LEU A 131 -3.73 -20.63 7.40
N GLN A 132 -3.58 -20.35 6.13
CA GLN A 132 -2.30 -20.38 5.40
C GLN A 132 -1.58 -19.04 5.50
N GLU A 133 -2.35 -17.91 5.49
CA GLU A 133 -1.82 -16.56 5.63
C GLU A 133 -2.71 -15.72 6.53
N LEU A 134 -2.10 -15.06 7.50
CA LEU A 134 -2.68 -13.96 8.27
C LEU A 134 -1.93 -12.68 7.92
N ARG A 135 -2.62 -11.73 7.32
CA ARG A 135 -2.08 -10.41 6.99
C ARG A 135 -2.58 -9.37 7.98
N ILE A 136 -1.65 -8.68 8.62
CA ILE A 136 -1.95 -7.57 9.52
C ILE A 136 -1.71 -6.26 8.77
N THR A 137 -2.78 -5.47 8.67
CA THR A 137 -2.79 -4.14 8.06
C THR A 137 -3.36 -3.12 9.05
N GLY A 138 -3.76 -1.96 8.58
CA GLY A 138 -4.39 -0.92 9.39
C GLY A 138 -3.74 0.44 9.18
N GLY A 139 -3.55 1.19 10.24
CA GLY A 139 -2.70 2.38 10.25
C GLY A 139 -1.23 1.97 10.14
N GLU A 140 -0.59 1.78 11.29
CA GLU A 140 0.73 1.16 11.41
C GLU A 140 0.64 -0.01 12.39
N PRO A 141 0.67 -1.26 11.92
CA PRO A 141 0.47 -2.43 12.77
C PRO A 141 1.41 -2.53 13.97
N LEU A 142 2.67 -2.11 13.83
CA LEU A 142 3.63 -2.20 14.92
C LEU A 142 3.38 -1.17 16.04
N MET A 143 2.45 -0.22 15.83
CA MET A 143 1.93 0.65 16.88
C MET A 143 0.74 0.06 17.63
N SER A 144 0.16 -1.03 17.15
CA SER A 144 -0.99 -1.70 17.77
C SER A 144 -0.55 -2.74 18.77
N GLY A 145 -1.03 -2.64 20.03
CA GLY A 145 -0.79 -3.66 21.06
C GLY A 145 -1.32 -5.03 20.68
N TYR A 146 -2.36 -5.10 19.85
CA TYR A 146 -2.94 -6.36 19.39
C TYR A 146 -2.03 -7.10 18.40
N THR A 147 -1.26 -6.36 17.59
CA THR A 147 -0.22 -6.97 16.74
C THR A 147 0.86 -7.64 17.60
N TRP A 148 1.31 -6.98 18.65
CA TRP A 148 2.30 -7.52 19.57
C TRP A 148 1.76 -8.71 20.35
N GLN A 149 0.50 -8.66 20.80
CA GLN A 149 -0.20 -9.80 21.43
C GLN A 149 -0.21 -11.02 20.50
N LEU A 150 -0.43 -10.82 19.20
CA LEU A 150 -0.41 -11.91 18.23
C LEU A 150 1.00 -12.46 18.01
N ILE A 151 2.01 -11.60 17.89
CA ILE A 151 3.43 -12.01 17.80
C ILE A 151 3.82 -12.83 19.02
N ASP A 152 3.43 -12.39 20.22
CA ASP A 152 3.70 -13.12 21.47
C ASP A 152 2.97 -14.48 21.51
N TRP A 153 1.75 -14.54 20.96
CA TRP A 153 1.06 -15.82 20.82
C TRP A 153 1.87 -16.81 19.97
N PHE A 154 2.38 -16.38 18.82
CA PHE A 154 3.23 -17.24 17.96
C PHE A 154 4.51 -17.68 18.69
N LYS A 155 5.15 -16.79 19.46
CA LYS A 155 6.35 -17.12 20.25
C LYS A 155 6.07 -18.20 21.31
N GLN A 156 4.94 -18.08 22.01
CA GLN A 156 4.54 -19.00 23.08
C GLN A 156 4.00 -20.34 22.57
N ASN A 157 3.51 -20.36 21.33
CA ASN A 157 2.83 -21.52 20.73
C ASN A 157 3.58 -22.05 19.48
N GLN A 158 4.91 -22.08 19.52
CA GLN A 158 5.72 -22.58 18.43
C GLN A 158 5.29 -24.00 18.01
N GLY A 159 5.14 -24.19 16.70
CA GLY A 159 4.71 -25.48 16.15
C GLY A 159 3.20 -25.74 16.18
N ARG A 160 2.39 -24.93 16.86
CA ARG A 160 0.93 -25.09 16.86
C ARG A 160 0.27 -24.51 15.59
N SER A 161 0.96 -23.62 14.87
CA SER A 161 0.47 -23.01 13.64
C SER A 161 1.56 -22.96 12.58
N ASN A 162 1.18 -23.25 11.32
CA ASN A 162 2.00 -23.06 10.14
C ASN A 162 1.58 -21.83 9.34
N THR A 163 0.74 -20.98 9.92
CA THR A 163 0.25 -19.77 9.29
C THR A 163 1.41 -18.82 8.99
N ARG A 164 1.51 -18.38 7.73
CA ARG A 164 2.41 -17.30 7.32
C ARG A 164 1.90 -15.98 7.89
N LEU A 165 2.73 -15.29 8.65
CA LEU A 165 2.43 -13.98 9.20
C LEU A 165 2.95 -12.90 8.23
N ALA A 166 2.06 -12.14 7.62
CA ALA A 166 2.36 -11.03 6.74
C ALA A 166 2.05 -9.71 7.46
N ILE A 167 3.04 -8.85 7.68
CA ILE A 167 2.89 -7.58 8.41
C ILE A 167 3.12 -6.42 7.46
N ASN A 168 2.13 -5.54 7.32
CA ASN A 168 2.24 -4.33 6.52
C ASN A 168 2.69 -3.16 7.39
N SER A 169 4.00 -2.86 7.41
CA SER A 169 4.56 -1.78 8.22
C SER A 169 5.16 -0.67 7.35
N ASN A 170 5.02 0.58 7.79
CA ASN A 170 5.67 1.70 7.14
C ASN A 170 7.19 1.76 7.40
N LEU A 171 7.70 0.95 8.34
CA LEU A 171 9.10 0.86 8.76
C LEU A 171 9.73 2.22 9.15
N GLY A 172 8.93 3.19 9.55
CA GLY A 172 9.37 4.51 10.00
C GLY A 172 9.65 4.53 11.50
N TYR A 173 10.61 3.74 11.95
CA TYR A 173 10.99 3.58 13.35
C TYR A 173 12.45 3.92 13.55
N ASP A 174 12.81 4.30 14.78
CA ASP A 174 14.18 4.34 15.23
C ASP A 174 14.77 2.93 15.37
N ASP A 175 16.10 2.85 15.48
CA ASP A 175 16.82 1.58 15.57
C ASP A 175 16.36 0.72 16.76
N ALA A 176 16.06 1.33 17.90
CA ALA A 176 15.65 0.59 19.09
C ALA A 176 14.32 -0.15 18.85
N ARG A 177 13.35 0.52 18.24
CA ARG A 177 12.06 -0.08 17.94
C ARG A 177 12.15 -1.12 16.82
N LEU A 178 13.00 -0.88 15.83
CA LEU A 178 13.27 -1.86 14.78
C LEU A 178 13.90 -3.14 15.37
N GLN A 179 14.89 -3.00 16.23
CA GLN A 179 15.54 -4.15 16.88
C GLN A 179 14.57 -4.92 17.77
N GLU A 180 13.71 -4.24 18.54
CA GLU A 180 12.64 -4.88 19.31
C GLU A 180 11.75 -5.75 18.38
N PHE A 181 11.36 -5.23 17.24
CA PHE A 181 10.56 -5.98 16.26
C PHE A 181 11.32 -7.17 15.69
N ILE A 182 12.58 -6.99 15.26
CA ILE A 182 13.43 -8.06 14.73
C ILE A 182 13.57 -9.20 15.74
N GLU A 183 13.88 -8.88 17.00
CA GLU A 183 14.01 -9.89 18.06
C GLU A 183 12.69 -10.59 18.37
N ALA A 184 11.57 -9.88 18.30
CA ALA A 184 10.26 -10.45 18.53
C ALA A 184 9.84 -11.48 17.46
N ILE A 185 10.18 -11.23 16.19
CA ILE A 185 9.82 -12.11 15.07
C ILE A 185 10.86 -13.19 14.76
N ARG A 186 12.10 -13.05 15.23
CA ARG A 186 13.21 -13.98 14.96
C ARG A 186 12.86 -15.46 15.22
N PRO A 187 12.14 -15.83 16.32
CA PRO A 187 11.75 -17.22 16.57
C PRO A 187 10.59 -17.72 15.70
N LEU A 188 9.95 -16.85 14.90
CA LEU A 188 8.79 -17.22 14.10
C LEU A 188 9.26 -17.79 12.74
N PRO A 189 8.71 -18.94 12.30
CA PRO A 189 9.24 -19.63 11.13
C PRO A 189 8.91 -18.96 9.78
N HIS A 190 7.78 -18.26 9.70
CA HIS A 190 7.23 -17.74 8.45
C HIS A 190 6.70 -16.30 8.61
N VAL A 191 7.61 -15.33 8.64
CA VAL A 191 7.26 -13.91 8.65
C VAL A 191 7.65 -13.26 7.33
N GLU A 192 6.72 -12.53 6.72
CA GLU A 192 6.95 -11.64 5.60
C GLU A 192 6.59 -10.21 5.99
N VAL A 193 7.40 -9.26 5.56
CA VAL A 193 7.13 -7.84 5.81
C VAL A 193 6.79 -7.15 4.50
N TYR A 194 5.72 -6.38 4.53
CA TYR A 194 5.28 -5.51 3.46
C TYR A 194 5.48 -4.08 3.92
N THR A 195 6.30 -3.33 3.19
CA THR A 195 6.49 -1.91 3.46
C THR A 195 6.07 -1.08 2.26
N SER A 196 5.93 0.21 2.46
CA SER A 196 5.41 1.07 1.41
C SER A 196 6.33 2.26 1.19
N CYS A 197 6.80 2.41 -0.05
CA CYS A 197 7.50 3.60 -0.54
C CYS A 197 7.42 3.63 -2.06
N GLU A 198 7.42 4.83 -2.67
CA GLU A 198 7.27 5.00 -4.13
C GLU A 198 8.09 6.14 -4.71
N ALA A 199 8.90 6.81 -3.89
CA ALA A 199 9.71 7.95 -4.27
C ALA A 199 11.02 7.97 -3.47
N THR A 200 11.91 8.92 -3.71
CA THR A 200 13.18 9.05 -2.99
C THR A 200 13.29 10.37 -2.24
N TRP A 201 14.00 10.36 -1.10
CA TRP A 201 14.39 11.52 -0.30
C TRP A 201 13.22 12.50 -0.04
N ALA A 202 13.46 13.80 -0.22
CA ALA A 202 12.48 14.84 0.06
C ALA A 202 11.12 14.63 -0.63
N GLN A 203 11.08 13.97 -1.79
CA GLN A 203 9.82 13.66 -2.48
C GLN A 203 9.07 12.52 -1.77
N ALA A 204 9.78 11.51 -1.28
CA ALA A 204 9.17 10.46 -0.47
C ALA A 204 8.63 11.04 0.86
N GLU A 205 9.43 11.88 1.52
CA GLU A 205 9.06 12.54 2.79
C GLU A 205 7.91 13.55 2.62
N TYR A 206 7.82 14.18 1.45
CA TYR A 206 6.67 15.03 1.13
C TYR A 206 5.40 14.21 0.98
N ILE A 207 5.44 13.14 0.17
CA ILE A 207 4.28 12.28 -0.10
C ILE A 207 3.84 11.55 1.17
N ARG A 208 4.82 11.06 1.95
CA ARG A 208 4.61 10.29 3.18
C ARG A 208 5.01 11.13 4.40
N ASP A 209 4.17 12.09 4.74
CA ASP A 209 4.42 12.96 5.89
C ASP A 209 4.64 12.15 7.17
N GLY A 210 5.79 12.32 7.78
CA GLY A 210 6.32 11.55 8.91
C GLY A 210 7.43 10.56 8.54
N LEU A 211 7.69 10.32 7.24
CA LEU A 211 8.79 9.49 6.79
C LEU A 211 10.12 10.26 6.87
N ASP A 212 11.16 9.61 7.39
CA ASP A 212 12.55 9.87 7.09
C ASP A 212 13.02 8.81 6.10
N TYR A 213 13.40 9.21 4.88
CA TYR A 213 13.73 8.28 3.82
C TYR A 213 15.03 7.51 4.10
N HIS A 214 16.03 8.16 4.71
CA HIS A 214 17.29 7.49 5.05
C HIS A 214 17.06 6.42 6.11
N GLN A 215 16.37 6.77 7.19
CA GLN A 215 16.03 5.81 8.25
C GLN A 215 15.20 4.64 7.70
N TRP A 216 14.22 4.92 6.82
CA TRP A 216 13.45 3.86 6.18
C TRP A 216 14.33 2.91 5.36
N TYR A 217 15.27 3.45 4.58
CA TYR A 217 16.15 2.65 3.74
C TYR A 217 17.11 1.80 4.58
N ASP A 218 17.66 2.38 5.64
CA ASP A 218 18.51 1.68 6.61
C ASP A 218 17.71 0.58 7.34
N ASN A 219 16.48 0.85 7.73
CA ASN A 219 15.59 -0.13 8.35
C ASN A 219 15.28 -1.31 7.43
N VAL A 220 15.07 -1.05 6.14
CA VAL A 220 14.91 -2.11 5.12
C VAL A 220 16.17 -2.99 5.07
N GLN A 221 17.36 -2.41 5.03
CA GLN A 221 18.63 -3.15 5.01
C GLN A 221 18.80 -3.98 6.28
N GLN A 222 18.68 -3.37 7.45
CA GLN A 222 18.81 -4.05 8.74
C GLN A 222 17.83 -5.23 8.86
N LEU A 223 16.59 -5.06 8.39
CA LEU A 223 15.59 -6.10 8.44
C LEU A 223 15.96 -7.29 7.53
N ILE A 224 16.48 -7.03 6.32
CA ILE A 224 16.97 -8.07 5.41
C ILE A 224 18.17 -8.78 6.03
N GLU A 225 19.16 -8.03 6.51
CA GLU A 225 20.39 -8.55 7.11
C GLU A 225 20.12 -9.39 8.38
N SER A 226 19.08 -9.07 9.11
CA SER A 226 18.69 -9.81 10.32
C SER A 226 18.41 -11.29 10.10
N GLY A 227 18.00 -11.65 8.87
CA GLY A 227 17.53 -13.01 8.53
C GLY A 227 16.24 -13.43 9.26
N ALA A 228 15.58 -12.51 9.98
CA ALA A 228 14.37 -12.80 10.73
C ALA A 228 13.10 -12.90 9.86
N ILE A 229 13.16 -12.44 8.63
CA ILE A 229 12.05 -12.50 7.67
C ILE A 229 12.35 -13.42 6.50
N LYS A 230 11.31 -13.96 5.86
CA LYS A 230 11.44 -14.78 4.64
C LYS A 230 11.47 -13.94 3.38
N ALA A 231 10.76 -12.84 3.38
CA ALA A 231 10.72 -11.90 2.26
C ALA A 231 10.33 -10.50 2.73
N LEU A 232 10.80 -9.50 1.99
CA LEU A 232 10.38 -8.12 2.11
C LEU A 232 9.74 -7.67 0.80
N HIS A 233 8.56 -7.05 0.90
CA HIS A 233 7.81 -6.58 -0.27
C HIS A 233 7.57 -5.08 -0.17
N VAL A 234 7.99 -4.33 -1.20
CA VAL A 234 7.77 -2.89 -1.29
C VAL A 234 6.52 -2.61 -2.13
N MET A 235 5.50 -2.08 -1.50
CA MET A 235 4.25 -1.67 -2.15
C MET A 235 4.31 -0.20 -2.53
N CYS A 236 4.50 0.09 -3.81
CA CYS A 236 4.54 1.45 -4.31
C CYS A 236 3.11 1.92 -4.63
N THR A 237 2.64 2.96 -3.94
CA THR A 237 1.36 3.61 -4.25
C THR A 237 1.58 4.69 -5.29
N ILE A 238 1.43 4.34 -6.56
CA ILE A 238 1.74 5.21 -7.70
C ILE A 238 0.72 6.33 -7.79
N ASN A 239 1.18 7.54 -7.51
CA ASN A 239 0.44 8.79 -7.51
C ASN A 239 1.10 9.83 -8.43
N ALA A 240 0.48 11.00 -8.62
CA ALA A 240 0.99 12.02 -9.52
C ALA A 240 2.40 12.52 -9.14
N LEU A 241 2.72 12.58 -7.84
CA LEU A 241 3.97 13.16 -7.34
C LEU A 241 5.15 12.19 -7.43
N CYS A 242 4.92 10.91 -7.20
CA CYS A 242 6.01 9.92 -7.13
C CYS A 242 6.71 9.72 -8.48
N LEU A 243 6.03 10.00 -9.62
CA LEU A 243 6.59 9.80 -10.96
C LEU A 243 7.89 10.55 -11.19
N SER A 244 8.10 11.65 -10.49
CA SER A 244 9.29 12.49 -10.64
C SER A 244 10.59 11.81 -10.19
N SER A 245 10.53 10.90 -9.23
CA SER A 245 11.69 10.15 -8.70
C SER A 245 11.51 8.63 -8.75
N LEU A 246 10.44 8.12 -9.34
CA LEU A 246 10.15 6.69 -9.36
C LEU A 246 11.28 5.86 -9.98
N ASN A 247 11.88 6.32 -11.10
CA ASN A 247 13.01 5.61 -11.71
C ASN A 247 14.17 5.43 -10.73
N LYS A 248 14.56 6.51 -10.02
CA LYS A 248 15.62 6.44 -9.00
C LYS A 248 15.25 5.49 -7.86
N PHE A 249 13.98 5.50 -7.47
CA PHE A 249 13.50 4.59 -6.46
C PHE A 249 13.59 3.13 -6.91
N LEU A 250 13.21 2.82 -8.14
CA LEU A 250 13.38 1.50 -8.72
C LEU A 250 14.85 1.08 -8.80
N ASP A 251 15.77 2.01 -9.11
CA ASP A 251 17.23 1.74 -9.09
C ASP A 251 17.70 1.39 -7.67
N HIS A 252 17.18 2.06 -6.63
CA HIS A 252 17.49 1.70 -5.23
C HIS A 252 17.02 0.28 -4.89
N LEU A 253 15.85 -0.13 -5.37
CA LEU A 253 15.36 -1.49 -5.16
C LEU A 253 16.20 -2.53 -5.92
N VAL A 254 16.62 -2.22 -7.15
CA VAL A 254 17.55 -3.07 -7.91
C VAL A 254 18.89 -3.19 -7.19
N ALA A 255 19.41 -2.10 -6.61
CA ALA A 255 20.64 -2.12 -5.82
C ALA A 255 20.53 -3.01 -4.57
N LEU A 256 19.42 -2.97 -3.85
CA LEU A 256 19.16 -3.88 -2.73
C LEU A 256 19.13 -5.35 -3.19
N LYS A 257 18.49 -5.63 -4.34
CA LYS A 257 18.46 -6.99 -4.90
C LYS A 257 19.85 -7.47 -5.33
N ALA A 258 20.67 -6.59 -5.88
CA ALA A 258 22.05 -6.90 -6.25
C ALA A 258 22.92 -7.19 -5.02
N LEU A 259 22.68 -6.48 -3.91
CA LEU A 259 23.44 -6.63 -2.67
C LEU A 259 23.04 -7.88 -1.87
N TYR A 260 21.73 -8.12 -1.71
CA TYR A 260 21.18 -9.15 -0.81
C TYR A 260 20.60 -10.37 -1.54
N GLY A 261 20.60 -10.36 -2.86
CA GLY A 261 20.05 -11.42 -3.69
C GLY A 261 18.66 -11.08 -4.25
N ARG A 262 18.34 -11.70 -5.38
CA ARG A 262 17.13 -11.46 -6.16
C ARG A 262 15.82 -11.53 -5.36
N ASN A 263 15.78 -12.43 -4.37
CA ASN A 263 14.57 -12.70 -3.58
C ASN A 263 14.51 -11.93 -2.25
N ALA A 264 15.54 -11.15 -1.91
CA ALA A 264 15.59 -10.43 -0.63
C ALA A 264 14.51 -9.35 -0.52
N VAL A 265 14.24 -8.68 -1.64
CA VAL A 265 13.19 -7.68 -1.75
C VAL A 265 12.44 -7.85 -3.07
N SER A 266 11.13 -7.64 -3.05
CA SER A 266 10.31 -7.52 -4.27
C SER A 266 9.49 -6.25 -4.23
N PHE A 267 8.94 -5.83 -5.38
CA PHE A 267 8.08 -4.65 -5.42
C PHE A 267 6.84 -4.83 -6.29
N THR A 268 5.81 -4.05 -5.98
CA THR A 268 4.60 -3.93 -6.80
C THR A 268 4.25 -2.45 -7.01
N LEU A 269 3.79 -2.09 -8.21
CA LEU A 269 3.33 -0.75 -8.52
C LEU A 269 1.80 -0.74 -8.50
N ASN A 270 1.22 -0.17 -7.44
CA ASN A 270 -0.22 -0.10 -7.24
C ASN A 270 -0.71 1.29 -7.62
N ILE A 271 -1.44 1.40 -8.73
CA ILE A 271 -1.89 2.69 -9.24
C ILE A 271 -2.98 3.25 -8.34
N LEU A 272 -2.74 4.46 -7.81
CA LEU A 272 -3.67 5.16 -6.92
C LEU A 272 -4.95 5.55 -7.67
N ARG A 273 -6.09 5.13 -7.13
CA ARG A 273 -7.43 5.48 -7.64
C ARG A 273 -8.12 6.55 -6.80
N PHE A 274 -7.93 6.46 -5.50
CA PHE A 274 -8.55 7.36 -4.53
C PHE A 274 -7.51 7.83 -3.51
N PRO A 275 -7.47 9.15 -3.23
CA PRO A 275 -8.30 10.20 -3.84
C PRO A 275 -7.95 10.42 -5.31
N SER A 276 -8.97 10.53 -6.18
CA SER A 276 -8.80 10.57 -7.64
C SER A 276 -8.00 11.78 -8.12
N PHE A 277 -8.04 12.90 -7.41
CA PHE A 277 -7.26 14.10 -7.69
C PHE A 277 -5.74 13.92 -7.47
N GLN A 278 -5.29 12.81 -6.92
CA GLN A 278 -3.87 12.45 -6.78
C GLN A 278 -3.44 11.35 -7.76
N SER A 279 -4.35 10.86 -8.59
CA SER A 279 -4.03 9.88 -9.64
C SER A 279 -2.96 10.44 -10.61
N PRO A 280 -2.06 9.60 -11.14
CA PRO A 280 -1.13 10.02 -12.20
C PRO A 280 -1.80 10.69 -13.40
N LEU A 281 -3.08 10.38 -13.67
CA LEU A 281 -3.82 10.92 -14.81
C LEU A 281 -4.20 12.41 -14.68
N VAL A 282 -4.09 13.02 -13.48
CA VAL A 282 -4.35 14.45 -13.33
C VAL A 282 -3.27 15.32 -13.97
N LEU A 283 -2.06 14.76 -14.14
CA LEU A 283 -0.96 15.43 -14.81
C LEU A 283 -1.29 15.71 -16.28
N PRO A 284 -0.83 16.83 -16.84
CA PRO A 284 -0.91 17.10 -18.28
C PRO A 284 -0.26 16.01 -19.13
N GLU A 285 -0.68 15.93 -20.36
CA GLU A 285 -0.22 14.88 -21.29
C GLU A 285 1.28 14.93 -21.55
N ASP A 286 1.84 16.12 -21.73
CA ASP A 286 3.27 16.35 -21.93
C ASP A 286 4.11 15.87 -20.74
N ILE A 287 3.67 16.15 -19.51
CA ILE A 287 4.32 15.69 -18.29
C ILE A 287 4.19 14.16 -18.16
N ARG A 288 3.01 13.60 -18.45
CA ARG A 288 2.82 12.14 -18.45
C ARG A 288 3.69 11.46 -19.50
N ALA A 289 3.78 12.05 -20.71
CA ALA A 289 4.63 11.54 -21.78
C ALA A 289 6.11 11.56 -21.40
N LEU A 290 6.57 12.62 -20.73
CA LEU A 290 7.94 12.70 -20.19
C LEU A 290 8.23 11.54 -19.21
N TYR A 291 7.38 11.33 -18.21
CA TYR A 291 7.59 10.26 -17.22
C TYR A 291 7.44 8.88 -17.83
N ARG A 292 6.50 8.70 -18.76
CA ARG A 292 6.38 7.47 -19.53
C ARG A 292 7.67 7.17 -20.30
N GLY A 293 8.23 8.15 -21.01
CA GLY A 293 9.49 7.98 -21.72
C GLY A 293 10.66 7.58 -20.83
N ARG A 294 10.73 8.16 -19.61
CA ARG A 294 11.74 7.76 -18.61
C ARG A 294 11.55 6.31 -18.14
N LEU A 295 10.33 5.89 -17.89
CA LEU A 295 10.02 4.51 -17.50
C LEU A 295 10.28 3.52 -18.62
N GLN A 296 10.00 3.89 -19.90
CA GLN A 296 10.34 3.07 -21.05
C GLN A 296 11.86 2.88 -21.19
N ALA A 297 12.62 3.96 -21.00
CA ALA A 297 14.08 3.87 -21.02
C ALA A 297 14.62 2.98 -19.88
N TRP A 298 14.06 3.13 -18.67
CA TRP A 298 14.40 2.28 -17.52
C TRP A 298 14.07 0.81 -17.80
N TYR A 299 12.88 0.53 -18.35
CA TYR A 299 12.44 -0.81 -18.70
C TYR A 299 13.39 -1.46 -19.72
N ALA A 300 13.72 -0.77 -20.80
CA ALA A 300 14.63 -1.27 -21.83
C ALA A 300 16.04 -1.58 -21.29
N GLN A 301 16.51 -0.81 -20.31
CA GLN A 301 17.79 -1.05 -19.63
C GLN A 301 17.77 -2.25 -18.69
N ASN A 302 16.58 -2.62 -18.19
CA ASN A 302 16.41 -3.61 -17.13
C ASN A 302 15.63 -4.86 -17.55
N GLU A 303 15.14 -4.97 -18.79
CA GLU A 303 14.31 -6.10 -19.22
C GLU A 303 15.02 -7.47 -19.15
N THR A 304 16.34 -7.47 -19.24
CA THR A 304 17.18 -8.67 -19.10
C THR A 304 17.97 -8.73 -17.78
N ASN A 305 17.65 -7.84 -16.83
CA ASN A 305 18.34 -7.80 -15.55
C ASN A 305 17.98 -9.01 -14.69
N GLU A 306 18.99 -9.84 -14.37
CA GLU A 306 18.83 -11.09 -13.63
C GLU A 306 18.26 -10.91 -12.21
N PHE A 307 18.43 -9.73 -11.62
CA PHE A 307 17.89 -9.42 -10.27
C PHE A 307 16.39 -9.14 -10.30
N LEU A 308 15.79 -8.79 -11.44
CA LEU A 308 14.37 -8.50 -11.52
C LEU A 308 13.54 -9.76 -11.82
N HIS A 309 12.38 -9.82 -11.22
CA HIS A 309 11.37 -10.82 -11.54
C HIS A 309 10.47 -10.35 -12.68
N GLU A 310 9.97 -11.28 -13.46
CA GLU A 310 9.06 -10.98 -14.57
C GLU A 310 7.80 -10.21 -14.10
N HIS A 311 7.28 -10.52 -12.91
CA HIS A 311 6.11 -9.80 -12.39
C HIS A 311 6.42 -8.33 -12.09
N GLU A 312 7.65 -7.99 -11.64
CA GLU A 312 8.07 -6.62 -11.37
C GLU A 312 8.15 -5.82 -12.67
N LEU A 313 8.74 -6.41 -13.72
CA LEU A 313 8.78 -5.83 -15.06
C LEU A 313 7.37 -5.63 -15.63
N ARG A 314 6.47 -6.59 -15.42
CA ARG A 314 5.05 -6.44 -15.82
C ARG A 314 4.35 -5.28 -15.08
N HIS A 315 4.67 -5.03 -13.82
CA HIS A 315 4.16 -3.86 -13.10
C HIS A 315 4.64 -2.55 -13.72
N VAL A 316 5.92 -2.47 -14.11
CA VAL A 316 6.46 -1.28 -14.80
C VAL A 316 5.81 -1.11 -16.17
N GLN A 317 5.69 -2.18 -16.98
CA GLN A 317 5.03 -2.12 -18.27
C GLN A 317 3.56 -1.67 -18.14
N ARG A 318 2.83 -2.20 -17.15
CA ARG A 318 1.45 -1.78 -16.86
C ARG A 318 1.35 -0.29 -16.55
N LEU A 319 2.32 0.28 -15.82
CA LEU A 319 2.34 1.71 -15.54
C LEU A 319 2.66 2.52 -16.80
N ILE A 320 3.59 2.07 -17.64
CA ILE A 320 3.90 2.69 -18.95
C ILE A 320 2.62 2.77 -19.80
N ASP A 321 1.90 1.65 -19.90
CA ASP A 321 0.65 1.56 -20.66
C ASP A 321 -0.43 2.48 -20.06
N TYR A 322 -0.56 2.50 -18.74
CA TYR A 322 -1.51 3.38 -18.05
C TYR A 322 -1.26 4.86 -18.29
N LEU A 323 0.01 5.29 -18.29
CA LEU A 323 0.37 6.69 -18.58
C LEU A 323 0.15 7.08 -20.03
N ALA A 324 0.11 6.12 -20.97
CA ALA A 324 -0.16 6.34 -22.38
C ALA A 324 -1.63 6.69 -22.67
N HIS A 325 -2.56 6.30 -21.79
CA HIS A 325 -3.98 6.46 -22.04
C HIS A 325 -4.42 7.91 -21.88
N VAL A 326 -4.72 8.53 -23.01
CA VAL A 326 -5.23 9.92 -23.10
C VAL A 326 -6.69 9.98 -22.65
N GLN A 327 -7.43 8.91 -22.88
CA GLN A 327 -8.81 8.73 -22.43
C GLN A 327 -8.87 7.42 -21.64
N SER A 328 -8.62 7.52 -20.34
CA SER A 328 -9.03 6.42 -19.48
C SER A 328 -10.53 6.21 -19.66
N PRO A 329 -11.04 4.94 -19.69
CA PRO A 329 -12.48 4.70 -19.57
C PRO A 329 -13.12 5.38 -18.36
N HIS A 330 -12.29 5.86 -17.42
CA HIS A 330 -12.70 6.73 -16.32
C HIS A 330 -12.79 8.22 -16.71
N SER A 331 -12.29 8.64 -17.89
CA SER A 331 -12.25 10.07 -18.25
C SER A 331 -13.64 10.68 -18.46
N GLU A 332 -14.62 9.90 -18.85
CA GLU A 332 -16.01 10.36 -18.93
C GLU A 332 -16.63 10.58 -17.54
N ALA A 333 -16.12 9.88 -16.51
CA ALA A 333 -16.56 10.03 -15.13
C ALA A 333 -15.74 11.05 -14.33
N PHE A 334 -14.58 11.50 -14.87
CA PHE A 334 -13.68 12.41 -14.18
C PHE A 334 -13.63 13.76 -14.91
N ASP A 335 -14.18 14.78 -14.24
CA ASP A 335 -13.99 16.17 -14.62
C ASP A 335 -12.55 16.60 -14.30
N MET A 336 -11.65 16.49 -15.29
CA MET A 336 -10.22 16.81 -15.12
C MET A 336 -9.97 18.23 -14.61
N PRO A 337 -10.66 19.28 -15.06
CA PRO A 337 -10.56 20.60 -14.47
C PRO A 337 -10.83 20.62 -12.96
N LYS A 338 -11.86 19.93 -12.50
CA LYS A 338 -12.17 19.82 -11.05
C LYS A 338 -11.07 19.05 -10.31
N LEU A 339 -10.63 17.89 -10.82
CA LEU A 339 -9.57 17.12 -10.17
C LEU A 339 -8.27 17.91 -10.05
N ARG A 340 -7.89 18.66 -11.09
CA ARG A 340 -6.72 19.54 -11.05
C ARG A 340 -6.88 20.70 -10.08
N ASN A 341 -8.10 21.25 -9.96
CA ASN A 341 -8.39 22.23 -8.93
C ASN A 341 -8.27 21.62 -7.53
N ASP A 342 -8.86 20.45 -7.30
CA ASP A 342 -8.78 19.76 -6.02
C ASP A 342 -7.34 19.40 -5.64
N PHE A 343 -6.52 18.99 -6.62
CA PHE A 343 -5.09 18.78 -6.41
C PHE A 343 -4.40 20.03 -5.86
N ARG A 344 -4.61 21.20 -6.50
CA ARG A 344 -4.03 22.47 -6.06
C ARG A 344 -4.55 22.90 -4.70
N GLN A 345 -5.86 22.84 -4.49
CA GLN A 345 -6.49 23.21 -3.23
C GLN A 345 -6.00 22.33 -2.08
N PHE A 346 -5.86 21.03 -2.33
CA PHE A 346 -5.36 20.08 -1.34
C PHE A 346 -3.91 20.38 -0.97
N TYR A 347 -3.00 20.42 -1.94
CA TYR A 347 -1.57 20.56 -1.65
C TYR A 347 -1.21 21.96 -1.13
N THR A 348 -1.92 23.02 -1.51
CA THR A 348 -1.78 24.34 -0.89
C THR A 348 -2.08 24.30 0.62
N GLN A 349 -3.18 23.65 1.01
CA GLN A 349 -3.54 23.50 2.42
C GLN A 349 -2.61 22.50 3.13
N TYR A 350 -2.18 21.45 2.43
CA TYR A 350 -1.24 20.45 2.94
C TYR A 350 0.10 21.09 3.30
N ASP A 351 0.66 21.94 2.43
CA ASP A 351 1.87 22.70 2.68
C ASP A 351 1.75 23.59 3.92
N GLN A 352 0.67 24.38 3.98
CA GLN A 352 0.41 25.28 5.09
C GLN A 352 0.32 24.55 6.44
N ARG A 353 -0.38 23.42 6.48
CA ARG A 353 -0.59 22.63 7.71
C ARG A 353 0.65 21.90 8.18
N ARG A 354 1.56 21.56 7.28
CA ARG A 354 2.72 20.71 7.54
C ARG A 354 4.06 21.41 7.40
N GLY A 355 4.06 22.71 7.07
CA GLY A 355 5.30 23.45 6.83
C GLY A 355 6.11 22.92 5.66
N LYS A 356 5.42 22.40 4.63
CA LYS A 356 6.05 21.86 3.41
C LYS A 356 6.01 22.89 2.28
N ASP A 357 6.77 22.65 1.22
CA ASP A 357 6.82 23.47 0.03
C ASP A 357 6.77 22.59 -1.22
N PHE A 358 5.61 22.56 -1.87
CA PHE A 358 5.38 21.80 -3.09
C PHE A 358 6.35 22.22 -4.22
N ARG A 359 6.50 23.53 -4.45
CA ARG A 359 7.29 24.06 -5.57
C ARG A 359 8.77 23.77 -5.40
N HIS A 360 9.27 23.84 -4.17
CA HIS A 360 10.63 23.45 -3.85
C HIS A 360 10.86 21.95 -4.02
N THR A 361 9.92 21.12 -3.57
CA THR A 361 10.06 19.66 -3.61
C THR A 361 9.86 19.08 -5.03
N PHE A 362 8.97 19.68 -5.82
CA PHE A 362 8.63 19.24 -7.19
C PHE A 362 8.81 20.37 -8.22
N PRO A 363 10.04 20.87 -8.40
CA PRO A 363 10.30 22.03 -9.29
C PRO A 363 9.84 21.79 -10.74
N GLN A 364 9.84 20.52 -11.19
CA GLN A 364 9.39 20.13 -12.52
C GLN A 364 7.86 20.22 -12.72
N LEU A 365 7.10 20.37 -11.65
CA LEU A 365 5.64 20.54 -11.68
C LEU A 365 5.19 21.98 -11.40
N THR A 366 6.12 22.91 -11.13
CA THR A 366 5.83 24.28 -10.69
C THR A 366 4.99 25.06 -11.68
N ASP A 367 5.27 24.93 -12.98
CA ASP A 367 4.54 25.67 -14.02
C ASP A 367 3.11 25.15 -14.21
N TRP A 368 2.88 23.89 -13.89
CA TRP A 368 1.55 23.30 -13.95
C TRP A 368 0.76 23.53 -12.67
N TYR A 369 1.43 23.48 -11.52
CA TYR A 369 0.82 23.68 -10.20
C TYR A 369 0.36 25.11 -9.99
#